data_e92b3b20221b206e867b5f8b5b030c76
#
_entry.id   e92b3b20221b206e867b5f8b5b030c76
#
_cell.length_a   1.000
_cell.length_b   1.000
_cell.length_c   1.000
_cell.angle_alpha   90.00
_cell.angle_beta   90.00
_cell.angle_gamma   90.00
#
_symmetry.space_group_name_H-M   'P 1'
#
loop_
_entity.id
_entity.type
_entity.pdbx_description
1 polymer ?
#
loop_
_entity_poly.entity_id
_entity_poly.type
_entity_poly.pdbx_seq_one_letter_code
_entity_poly.pdbx_strand_id
1 'polypeptide(L)'
;EYKRLGAKSAADEEDVVMERLFARQPGNDQSKFALAPYQAQEFKTTLKLRESIMEIMTWSPQDLHERLLAFMQDPHAWETDYSKLLIFVCGNLDEMYVDAASRVEDCDTDADVFHAMTRKLSLIDVKRALSERFKPEQIARLGNNHVVYPSLNRATYQKLIEVAVRGYLEEIKASSGLRFEVTDAVREQIYANSVFPTQGTRPVFSSVHSLMSAPL
;
A
#
# COMPACT_ATOMS: atom_id res chain seq x y z
N GLU A 1 4.06 21.59 40.56
CA GLU A 1 2.58 21.43 40.70
C GLU A 1 2.04 20.24 39.88
N TYR A 2 2.86 19.24 39.54
CA TYR A 2 2.47 18.01 38.84
C TYR A 2 2.74 16.76 39.67
N LYS A 3 2.43 16.81 40.95
CA LYS A 3 2.50 15.64 41.85
C LYS A 3 1.30 15.63 42.75
N ARG A 4 0.18 15.07 42.29
CA ARG A 4 -0.91 14.45 43.07
C ARG A 4 -2.15 14.18 42.21
N LEU A 5 -1.97 13.37 41.17
CA LEU A 5 -3.08 12.53 40.74
C LEU A 5 -2.70 11.13 41.23
N GLY A 6 -3.35 10.76 42.35
CA GLY A 6 -3.16 9.47 42.97
C GLY A 6 -3.42 8.36 41.96
N ALA A 7 -2.52 7.39 41.93
CA ALA A 7 -2.76 6.14 41.23
C ALA A 7 -4.08 5.57 41.77
N LYS A 8 -5.15 5.65 40.97
CA LYS A 8 -6.33 4.83 41.19
C LYS A 8 -5.84 3.39 41.13
N SER A 9 -6.21 2.60 42.13
CA SER A 9 -5.91 1.18 42.15
C SER A 9 -6.45 0.54 40.85
N ALA A 10 -5.73 -0.42 40.29
CA ALA A 10 -6.23 -1.19 39.16
C ALA A 10 -7.62 -1.80 39.43
N ALA A 11 -7.92 -2.10 40.71
CA ALA A 11 -9.23 -2.55 41.16
C ALA A 11 -10.34 -1.48 40.99
N ASP A 12 -10.01 -0.19 41.19
CA ASP A 12 -11.00 0.89 41.01
C ASP A 12 -11.34 1.11 39.53
N GLU A 13 -10.38 0.86 38.62
CA GLU A 13 -10.61 0.93 37.18
C GLU A 13 -11.41 -0.29 36.70
N GLU A 14 -11.16 -1.46 37.28
CA GLU A 14 -11.88 -2.71 37.01
C GLU A 14 -13.37 -2.56 37.37
N ASP A 15 -13.67 -2.05 38.56
CA ASP A 15 -15.02 -1.83 39.00
C ASP A 15 -15.77 -0.83 38.11
N VAL A 16 -15.10 0.26 37.69
CA VAL A 16 -15.71 1.27 36.80
C VAL A 16 -15.98 0.73 35.39
N VAL A 17 -15.07 -0.09 34.84
CA VAL A 17 -15.26 -0.72 33.53
C VAL A 17 -16.36 -1.77 33.62
N MET A 18 -16.36 -2.61 34.68
CA MET A 18 -17.39 -3.60 34.92
C MET A 18 -18.76 -2.96 35.15
N GLU A 19 -18.82 -1.88 35.91
CA GLU A 19 -20.05 -1.14 36.14
C GLU A 19 -20.61 -0.49 34.86
N ARG A 20 -19.75 0.02 33.97
CA ARG A 20 -20.17 0.56 32.66
C ARG A 20 -20.60 -0.55 31.68
N LEU A 21 -19.91 -1.69 31.65
CA LEU A 21 -20.23 -2.79 30.76
C LEU A 21 -21.48 -3.56 31.22
N PHE A 22 -21.70 -3.64 32.53
CA PHE A 22 -22.80 -4.35 33.13
C PHE A 22 -23.86 -3.41 33.76
N ALA A 23 -23.76 -2.09 33.50
CA ALA A 23 -24.77 -1.13 33.95
C ALA A 23 -26.14 -1.59 33.50
N ARG A 24 -26.89 -2.03 34.50
CA ARG A 24 -28.17 -2.70 34.46
C ARG A 24 -29.13 -2.06 33.47
N GLN A 25 -29.48 -2.78 32.43
CA GLN A 25 -30.78 -2.57 31.79
C GLN A 25 -31.85 -3.11 32.74
N PRO A 26 -32.78 -2.26 33.22
CA PRO A 26 -33.80 -2.75 34.12
C PRO A 26 -34.73 -3.69 33.37
N GLY A 27 -34.71 -4.97 33.73
CA GLY A 27 -35.72 -5.93 33.33
C GLY A 27 -35.30 -7.10 32.42
N ASN A 28 -34.06 -7.55 32.43
CA ASN A 28 -33.71 -8.67 31.57
C ASN A 28 -33.26 -9.91 32.34
N ASP A 29 -33.96 -11.01 32.05
CA ASP A 29 -33.68 -12.37 32.44
C ASP A 29 -32.27 -12.76 32.00
N GLN A 30 -31.42 -13.33 32.86
CA GLN A 30 -30.05 -13.71 32.63
C GLN A 30 -29.82 -14.68 31.46
N SER A 31 -30.90 -15.14 30.82
CA SER A 31 -30.86 -16.08 29.70
C SER A 31 -30.58 -15.45 28.32
N LYS A 32 -30.49 -14.11 28.21
CA LYS A 32 -30.29 -13.41 26.93
C LYS A 32 -29.29 -12.26 27.04
N PHE A 33 -28.08 -12.56 27.49
CA PHE A 33 -27.01 -11.61 27.36
C PHE A 33 -26.57 -11.52 25.87
N ALA A 34 -26.66 -10.33 25.30
CA ALA A 34 -26.14 -10.06 23.99
C ALA A 34 -25.54 -8.64 23.98
N LEU A 35 -24.30 -8.53 23.55
CA LEU A 35 -23.67 -7.21 23.38
C LEU A 35 -24.33 -6.45 22.24
N ALA A 36 -24.63 -5.18 22.48
CA ALA A 36 -25.03 -4.28 21.41
C ALA A 36 -23.83 -4.03 20.45
N PRO A 37 -24.07 -3.76 19.14
CA PRO A 37 -23.00 -3.55 18.17
C PRO A 37 -21.99 -2.47 18.59
N TYR A 38 -22.44 -1.39 19.22
CA TYR A 38 -21.55 -0.34 19.68
C TYR A 38 -20.67 -0.78 20.85
N GLN A 39 -21.16 -1.63 21.74
CA GLN A 39 -20.40 -2.20 22.87
C GLN A 39 -19.35 -3.17 22.34
N ALA A 40 -19.70 -4.03 21.39
CA ALA A 40 -18.77 -4.94 20.74
C ALA A 40 -17.65 -4.17 20.02
N GLN A 41 -17.97 -3.06 19.38
CA GLN A 41 -17.00 -2.18 18.73
C GLN A 41 -16.07 -1.52 19.78
N GLU A 42 -16.59 -1.04 20.88
CA GLU A 42 -15.82 -0.45 21.96
C GLU A 42 -14.89 -1.48 22.59
N PHE A 43 -15.39 -2.70 22.86
CA PHE A 43 -14.60 -3.82 23.34
C PHE A 43 -13.46 -4.18 22.39
N LYS A 44 -13.78 -4.31 21.11
CA LYS A 44 -12.78 -4.59 20.05
C LYS A 44 -11.67 -3.54 20.03
N THR A 45 -12.03 -2.28 20.13
CA THR A 45 -11.06 -1.18 20.04
C THR A 45 -10.21 -1.10 21.32
N THR A 46 -10.83 -1.23 22.49
CA THR A 46 -10.15 -1.11 23.79
C THR A 46 -9.20 -2.25 24.03
N LEU A 47 -9.64 -3.49 23.77
CA LEU A 47 -8.83 -4.69 23.96
C LEU A 47 -7.99 -5.04 22.73
N LYS A 48 -8.02 -4.23 21.66
CA LYS A 48 -7.31 -4.46 20.38
C LYS A 48 -7.55 -5.87 19.81
N LEU A 49 -8.78 -6.33 19.88
CA LEU A 49 -9.17 -7.70 19.49
C LEU A 49 -9.12 -7.89 17.97
N ARG A 50 -8.76 -9.08 17.54
CA ARG A 50 -8.70 -9.46 16.12
C ARG A 50 -10.03 -9.98 15.59
N GLU A 51 -10.87 -10.49 16.46
CA GLU A 51 -12.17 -11.08 16.19
C GLU A 51 -13.12 -10.08 15.53
N SER A 52 -14.06 -10.56 14.75
CA SER A 52 -15.07 -9.71 14.11
C SER A 52 -16.09 -9.18 15.13
N ILE A 53 -16.71 -8.03 14.84
CA ILE A 53 -17.76 -7.48 15.71
C ILE A 53 -18.90 -8.49 15.90
N MET A 54 -19.28 -9.21 14.84
CA MET A 54 -20.34 -10.21 14.87
C MET A 54 -19.99 -11.36 15.82
N GLU A 55 -18.75 -11.77 15.84
CA GLU A 55 -18.24 -12.81 16.73
C GLU A 55 -18.24 -12.33 18.19
N ILE A 56 -17.74 -11.13 18.45
CA ILE A 56 -17.76 -10.55 19.80
C ILE A 56 -19.17 -10.41 20.36
N MET A 57 -20.15 -10.09 19.53
CA MET A 57 -21.56 -10.02 19.93
C MET A 57 -22.15 -11.37 20.37
N THR A 58 -21.55 -12.49 19.96
CA THR A 58 -22.00 -13.84 20.37
C THR A 58 -21.34 -14.33 21.67
N TRP A 59 -20.39 -13.59 22.21
CA TRP A 59 -19.67 -14.00 23.41
C TRP A 59 -20.57 -13.98 24.65
N SER A 60 -20.31 -14.95 25.54
CA SER A 60 -20.94 -15.00 26.84
C SER A 60 -20.28 -13.97 27.80
N PRO A 61 -20.92 -13.62 28.91
CA PRO A 61 -20.30 -12.80 29.94
C PRO A 61 -19.00 -13.38 30.49
N GLN A 62 -18.87 -14.69 30.49
CA GLN A 62 -17.68 -15.40 30.94
C GLN A 62 -16.54 -15.23 29.94
N ASP A 63 -16.80 -15.36 28.64
CA ASP A 63 -15.80 -15.11 27.59
C ASP A 63 -15.26 -13.67 27.65
N LEU A 64 -16.14 -12.70 27.86
CA LEU A 64 -15.76 -11.30 28.03
C LEU A 64 -14.88 -11.07 29.26
N HIS A 65 -15.26 -11.67 30.37
CA HIS A 65 -14.48 -11.57 31.61
C HIS A 65 -13.08 -12.19 31.45
N GLU A 66 -12.98 -13.39 30.86
CA GLU A 66 -11.71 -14.04 30.60
C GLU A 66 -10.81 -13.20 29.68
N ARG A 67 -11.39 -12.58 28.63
CA ARG A 67 -10.63 -11.71 27.71
C ARG A 67 -10.17 -10.44 28.42
N LEU A 68 -10.99 -9.86 29.26
CA LEU A 68 -10.63 -8.69 30.05
C LEU A 68 -9.48 -9.00 31.03
N LEU A 69 -9.58 -10.09 31.76
CA LEU A 69 -8.52 -10.53 32.68
C LEU A 69 -7.21 -10.79 31.95
N ALA A 70 -7.25 -11.46 30.79
CA ALA A 70 -6.07 -11.71 29.98
C ALA A 70 -5.42 -10.39 29.50
N PHE A 71 -6.22 -9.41 29.09
CA PHE A 71 -5.73 -8.08 28.70
C PHE A 71 -5.10 -7.33 29.89
N MET A 72 -5.69 -7.40 31.07
CA MET A 72 -5.15 -6.75 32.27
C MET A 72 -3.83 -7.36 32.74
N GLN A 73 -3.65 -8.69 32.57
CA GLN A 73 -2.42 -9.38 32.92
C GLN A 73 -1.26 -9.03 31.97
N ASP A 74 -1.51 -8.91 30.69
CA ASP A 74 -0.52 -8.50 29.68
C ASP A 74 -1.12 -7.68 28.56
N PRO A 75 -1.28 -6.37 28.74
CA PRO A 75 -1.82 -5.47 27.71
C PRO A 75 -1.00 -5.46 26.41
N HIS A 76 0.29 -5.85 26.49
CA HIS A 76 1.19 -5.87 25.33
C HIS A 76 1.11 -7.17 24.55
N ALA A 77 0.58 -8.27 25.11
CA ALA A 77 0.42 -9.54 24.40
C ALA A 77 -0.45 -9.43 23.13
N TRP A 78 -1.32 -8.42 23.08
CA TRP A 78 -2.22 -8.13 21.96
C TRP A 78 -1.62 -7.19 20.92
N GLU A 79 -0.46 -6.63 21.18
CA GLU A 79 0.23 -5.80 20.21
C GLU A 79 0.83 -6.67 19.11
N THR A 80 0.66 -6.23 17.87
CA THR A 80 1.27 -6.93 16.74
C THR A 80 2.77 -6.73 16.79
N ASP A 81 3.51 -7.82 16.92
CA ASP A 81 4.98 -7.79 16.84
C ASP A 81 5.41 -7.55 15.38
N TYR A 82 5.93 -6.35 15.13
CA TYR A 82 6.46 -5.94 13.84
C TYR A 82 7.97 -6.17 13.70
N SER A 83 8.63 -6.76 14.70
CA SER A 83 10.10 -6.93 14.71
C SER A 83 10.62 -7.80 13.56
N LYS A 84 9.76 -8.68 13.01
CA LYS A 84 10.09 -9.56 11.88
C LYS A 84 9.50 -9.09 10.54
N LEU A 85 9.02 -7.87 10.46
CA LEU A 85 8.39 -7.34 9.28
C LEU A 85 9.45 -6.82 8.30
N LEU A 86 9.40 -7.29 7.06
CA LEU A 86 10.16 -6.72 5.97
C LEU A 86 9.31 -5.65 5.29
N ILE A 87 9.77 -4.40 5.34
CA ILE A 87 9.04 -3.25 4.81
C ILE A 87 9.70 -2.81 3.51
N PHE A 88 8.93 -2.82 2.42
CA PHE A 88 9.29 -2.21 1.16
C PHE A 88 8.54 -0.90 0.99
N VAL A 89 9.27 0.18 0.78
CA VAL A 89 8.70 1.48 0.45
C VAL A 89 8.98 1.76 -1.01
N CYS A 90 7.93 1.85 -1.82
CA CYS A 90 8.03 2.19 -3.23
C CYS A 90 7.46 3.60 -3.44
N GLY A 91 8.13 4.39 -4.25
CA GLY A 91 7.68 5.73 -4.57
C GLY A 91 8.29 6.23 -5.86
N ASN A 92 7.65 7.24 -6.44
CA ASN A 92 8.17 8.02 -7.55
C ASN A 92 8.80 9.30 -6.99
N LEU A 93 10.07 9.51 -7.29
CA LEU A 93 10.82 10.70 -6.92
C LEU A 93 11.09 11.50 -8.21
N ASP A 94 10.03 12.12 -8.76
CA ASP A 94 10.09 12.84 -10.02
C ASP A 94 11.15 13.94 -9.99
N GLU A 95 11.35 14.58 -8.86
CA GLU A 95 12.35 15.64 -8.65
C GLU A 95 13.77 15.18 -8.99
N MET A 96 14.07 13.92 -8.71
CA MET A 96 15.37 13.32 -9.00
C MET A 96 15.62 13.22 -10.52
N TYR A 97 14.57 13.10 -11.31
CA TYR A 97 14.64 12.98 -12.76
C TYR A 97 14.56 14.33 -13.47
N VAL A 98 14.00 15.37 -12.85
CA VAL A 98 13.89 16.70 -13.46
C VAL A 98 15.27 17.25 -13.82
N ASP A 99 16.24 17.16 -12.92
CA ASP A 99 17.62 17.58 -13.19
C ASP A 99 18.26 16.74 -14.31
N ALA A 100 17.92 15.47 -14.41
CA ALA A 100 18.39 14.61 -15.48
C ALA A 100 17.71 14.94 -16.81
N ALA A 101 16.42 15.18 -16.80
CA ALA A 101 15.62 15.52 -17.98
C ALA A 101 16.00 16.89 -18.57
N SER A 102 16.27 17.87 -17.73
CA SER A 102 16.63 19.24 -18.17
C SER A 102 17.97 19.32 -18.92
N ARG A 103 18.81 18.31 -18.82
CA ARG A 103 20.12 18.26 -19.48
C ARG A 103 20.10 17.67 -20.90
N VAL A 104 18.95 17.19 -21.36
CA VAL A 104 18.81 16.57 -22.68
C VAL A 104 17.55 17.10 -23.33
N GLU A 105 17.73 17.79 -24.48
CA GLU A 105 16.64 18.43 -25.21
C GLU A 105 15.55 17.47 -25.66
N ASP A 106 15.86 16.20 -25.92
CA ASP A 106 14.94 15.19 -26.49
C ASP A 106 14.78 13.95 -25.60
N CYS A 107 14.94 14.06 -24.27
CA CYS A 107 14.87 12.89 -23.39
C CYS A 107 13.50 12.19 -23.40
N ASP A 108 12.43 12.87 -23.79
CA ASP A 108 11.10 12.27 -23.93
C ASP A 108 10.99 11.37 -25.16
N THR A 109 11.85 11.57 -26.18
CA THR A 109 11.88 10.80 -27.42
C THR A 109 13.03 9.79 -27.49
N ASP A 110 14.11 10.01 -26.72
CA ASP A 110 15.27 9.13 -26.71
C ASP A 110 15.39 8.33 -25.41
N ALA A 111 14.82 7.14 -25.43
CA ALA A 111 14.84 6.23 -24.30
C ALA A 111 16.27 5.81 -23.89
N ASP A 112 17.20 5.69 -24.82
CA ASP A 112 18.57 5.25 -24.51
C ASP A 112 19.36 6.37 -23.83
N VAL A 113 19.18 7.61 -24.26
CA VAL A 113 19.79 8.78 -23.61
C VAL A 113 19.26 8.94 -22.18
N PHE A 114 17.95 8.91 -22.00
CA PHE A 114 17.34 9.03 -20.68
C PHE A 114 17.74 7.86 -19.76
N HIS A 115 17.80 6.64 -20.30
CA HIS A 115 18.29 5.48 -19.57
C HIS A 115 19.75 5.67 -19.10
N ALA A 116 20.62 6.13 -19.98
CA ALA A 116 22.03 6.37 -19.65
C ALA A 116 22.21 7.42 -18.55
N MET A 117 21.36 8.44 -18.54
CA MET A 117 21.34 9.48 -17.50
C MET A 117 20.80 8.97 -16.16
N THR A 118 19.68 8.27 -16.17
CA THR A 118 19.07 7.74 -14.96
C THR A 118 19.92 6.67 -14.29
N ARG A 119 20.75 5.95 -15.04
CA ARG A 119 21.75 5.03 -14.49
C ARG A 119 22.84 5.72 -13.65
N LYS A 120 23.06 6.99 -13.82
CA LYS A 120 24.05 7.77 -13.05
C LYS A 120 23.50 8.30 -11.74
N LEU A 121 22.18 8.17 -11.51
CA LEU A 121 21.57 8.58 -10.27
C LEU A 121 22.12 7.79 -9.09
N SER A 122 22.46 8.50 -8.05
CA SER A 122 23.14 7.99 -6.86
C SER A 122 22.24 8.06 -5.63
N LEU A 123 22.67 7.41 -4.56
CA LEU A 123 22.03 7.53 -3.25
C LEU A 123 21.94 8.99 -2.76
N ILE A 124 22.89 9.84 -3.16
CA ILE A 124 22.90 11.27 -2.79
C ILE A 124 21.72 11.98 -3.45
N ASP A 125 21.42 11.67 -4.70
CA ASP A 125 20.30 12.25 -5.44
C ASP A 125 18.96 11.82 -4.83
N VAL A 126 18.83 10.55 -4.42
CA VAL A 126 17.66 10.04 -3.68
C VAL A 126 17.46 10.83 -2.39
N LYS A 127 18.52 10.99 -1.59
CA LYS A 127 18.44 11.73 -0.32
C LYS A 127 18.11 13.19 -0.52
N ARG A 128 18.61 13.81 -1.59
CA ARG A 128 18.27 15.20 -1.94
C ARG A 128 16.79 15.32 -2.27
N ALA A 129 16.26 14.48 -3.15
CA ALA A 129 14.84 14.47 -3.50
C ALA A 129 13.93 14.19 -2.29
N LEU A 130 14.33 13.28 -1.41
CA LEU A 130 13.61 13.04 -0.15
C LEU A 130 13.61 14.25 0.77
N SER A 131 14.71 15.04 0.81
CA SER A 131 14.84 16.22 1.68
C SER A 131 13.87 17.34 1.31
N GLU A 132 13.35 17.36 0.10
CA GLU A 132 12.35 18.33 -0.34
C GLU A 132 10.97 18.07 0.29
N ARG A 133 10.69 16.83 0.68
CA ARG A 133 9.37 16.39 1.19
C ARG A 133 9.39 15.94 2.64
N PHE A 134 10.50 15.45 3.12
CA PHE A 134 10.64 14.83 4.44
C PHE A 134 11.69 15.50 5.30
N LYS A 135 11.44 15.53 6.59
CA LYS A 135 12.43 16.02 7.57
C LYS A 135 13.61 15.05 7.70
N PRO A 136 14.81 15.54 8.06
CA PRO A 136 16.00 14.68 8.21
C PRO A 136 15.80 13.46 9.12
N GLU A 137 15.02 13.60 10.19
CA GLU A 137 14.73 12.51 11.13
C GLU A 137 13.87 11.39 10.47
N GLN A 138 12.98 11.77 9.57
CA GLN A 138 12.15 10.82 8.83
C GLN A 138 12.98 10.06 7.80
N ILE A 139 13.88 10.78 7.09
CA ILE A 139 14.81 10.18 6.12
C ILE A 139 15.76 9.21 6.82
N ALA A 140 16.26 9.57 8.01
CA ALA A 140 17.14 8.70 8.80
C ALA A 140 16.46 7.37 9.16
N ARG A 141 15.14 7.36 9.39
CA ARG A 141 14.37 6.15 9.69
C ARG A 141 14.16 5.24 8.48
N LEU A 142 14.18 5.77 7.27
CA LEU A 142 14.10 4.96 6.03
C LEU A 142 15.39 4.14 5.80
N GLY A 143 16.49 4.51 6.47
CA GLY A 143 17.78 3.84 6.32
C GLY A 143 18.48 4.18 5.01
N ASN A 144 19.44 3.34 4.61
CA ASN A 144 20.30 3.58 3.44
C ASN A 144 20.13 2.53 2.33
N ASN A 145 19.20 1.60 2.49
CA ASN A 145 18.96 0.53 1.52
C ASN A 145 18.00 1.01 0.43
N HIS A 146 18.48 1.90 -0.41
CA HIS A 146 17.70 2.42 -1.53
C HIS A 146 18.09 1.68 -2.82
N VAL A 147 17.08 1.31 -3.60
CA VAL A 147 17.25 0.75 -4.95
C VAL A 147 16.65 1.74 -5.93
N VAL A 148 17.49 2.27 -6.81
CA VAL A 148 17.07 3.17 -7.88
C VAL A 148 16.90 2.36 -9.16
N TYR A 149 15.69 2.35 -9.71
CA TYR A 149 15.43 1.76 -11.01
C TYR A 149 15.66 2.81 -12.10
N PRO A 150 16.62 2.62 -13.00
CA PRO A 150 16.78 3.52 -14.13
C PRO A 150 15.58 3.41 -15.07
N SER A 151 15.35 4.47 -15.87
CA SER A 151 14.39 4.41 -16.97
C SER A 151 14.69 3.25 -17.91
N LEU A 152 13.67 2.79 -18.63
CA LEU A 152 13.85 1.70 -19.60
C LEU A 152 14.58 2.21 -20.84
N ASN A 153 15.44 1.37 -21.43
CA ASN A 153 16.07 1.63 -22.71
C ASN A 153 15.16 1.18 -23.88
N ARG A 154 15.51 1.58 -25.11
CA ARG A 154 14.77 1.26 -26.32
C ARG A 154 14.50 -0.26 -26.45
N ALA A 155 15.52 -1.09 -26.27
CA ALA A 155 15.38 -2.54 -26.38
C ALA A 155 14.40 -3.13 -25.37
N THR A 156 14.33 -2.56 -24.16
CA THR A 156 13.38 -2.98 -23.15
C THR A 156 11.96 -2.52 -23.47
N TYR A 157 11.78 -1.31 -24.01
CA TYR A 157 10.46 -0.86 -24.50
C TYR A 157 9.97 -1.74 -25.64
N GLN A 158 10.82 -2.11 -26.60
CA GLN A 158 10.45 -3.00 -27.70
C GLN A 158 9.98 -4.37 -27.19
N LYS A 159 10.69 -4.95 -26.21
CA LYS A 159 10.24 -6.18 -25.55
C LYS A 159 8.91 -6.02 -24.81
N LEU A 160 8.72 -4.89 -24.15
CA LEU A 160 7.47 -4.60 -23.46
C LEU A 160 6.29 -4.49 -24.45
N ILE A 161 6.48 -3.81 -25.57
CA ILE A 161 5.50 -3.73 -26.66
C ILE A 161 5.16 -5.13 -27.18
N GLU A 162 6.18 -5.97 -27.41
CA GLU A 162 5.96 -7.34 -27.88
C GLU A 162 5.11 -8.15 -26.88
N VAL A 163 5.41 -8.06 -25.59
CA VAL A 163 4.64 -8.74 -24.54
C VAL A 163 3.20 -8.22 -24.49
N ALA A 164 3.00 -6.89 -24.56
CA ALA A 164 1.69 -6.28 -24.53
C ALA A 164 0.84 -6.66 -25.76
N VAL A 165 1.44 -6.62 -26.97
CA VAL A 165 0.79 -7.02 -28.21
C VAL A 165 0.41 -8.51 -28.17
N ARG A 166 1.32 -9.37 -27.74
CA ARG A 166 1.05 -10.81 -27.58
C ARG A 166 -0.11 -11.08 -26.64
N GLY A 167 -0.11 -10.45 -25.46
CA GLY A 167 -1.19 -10.60 -24.50
C GLY A 167 -2.55 -10.20 -25.08
N TYR A 168 -2.58 -9.08 -25.82
CA TYR A 168 -3.81 -8.62 -26.49
C TYR A 168 -4.29 -9.56 -27.60
N LEU A 169 -3.36 -10.11 -28.38
CA LEU A 169 -3.68 -11.11 -29.43
C LEU A 169 -4.22 -12.41 -28.84
N GLU A 170 -3.70 -12.85 -27.70
CA GLU A 170 -4.20 -14.04 -27.00
C GLU A 170 -5.63 -13.79 -26.47
N GLU A 171 -5.89 -12.60 -25.96
CA GLU A 171 -7.23 -12.20 -25.48
C GLU A 171 -8.25 -12.16 -26.63
N ILE A 172 -7.90 -11.57 -27.77
CA ILE A 172 -8.76 -11.56 -28.98
C ILE A 172 -9.02 -13.01 -29.45
N LYS A 173 -7.97 -13.84 -29.50
CA LYS A 173 -8.12 -15.24 -29.91
C LYS A 173 -9.04 -16.01 -28.96
N ALA A 174 -8.94 -15.76 -27.67
CA ALA A 174 -9.80 -16.42 -26.68
C ALA A 174 -11.27 -15.99 -26.81
N SER A 175 -11.52 -14.71 -27.12
CA SER A 175 -12.89 -14.15 -27.20
C SER A 175 -13.57 -14.38 -28.54
N SER A 176 -12.83 -14.25 -29.67
CA SER A 176 -13.39 -14.30 -31.03
C SER A 176 -13.03 -15.57 -31.82
N GLY A 177 -12.02 -16.33 -31.38
CA GLY A 177 -11.45 -17.44 -32.13
C GLY A 177 -10.55 -17.03 -33.32
N LEU A 178 -10.45 -15.73 -33.60
CA LEU A 178 -9.67 -15.20 -34.72
C LEU A 178 -8.19 -15.13 -34.35
N ARG A 179 -7.33 -15.32 -35.35
CA ARG A 179 -5.88 -15.13 -35.22
C ARG A 179 -5.46 -13.94 -36.05
N PHE A 180 -4.74 -13.02 -35.39
CA PHE A 180 -4.18 -11.84 -36.05
C PHE A 180 -2.67 -11.88 -35.95
N GLU A 181 -2.02 -11.31 -36.95
CA GLU A 181 -0.58 -11.06 -36.96
C GLU A 181 -0.33 -9.55 -37.01
N VAL A 182 0.58 -9.10 -36.18
CA VAL A 182 0.96 -7.68 -36.13
C VAL A 182 2.30 -7.52 -36.81
N THR A 183 2.35 -6.65 -37.81
CA THR A 183 3.56 -6.34 -38.57
C THR A 183 4.54 -5.50 -37.75
N ASP A 184 5.80 -5.48 -38.15
CA ASP A 184 6.82 -4.65 -37.49
C ASP A 184 6.52 -3.16 -37.64
N ALA A 185 5.89 -2.75 -38.76
CA ALA A 185 5.47 -1.37 -38.95
C ALA A 185 4.47 -0.91 -37.85
N VAL A 186 3.54 -1.76 -37.43
CA VAL A 186 2.61 -1.45 -36.35
C VAL A 186 3.36 -1.38 -35.00
N ARG A 187 4.33 -2.26 -34.76
CA ARG A 187 5.15 -2.21 -33.53
C ARG A 187 5.97 -0.92 -33.45
N GLU A 188 6.58 -0.48 -34.56
CA GLU A 188 7.31 0.78 -34.61
C GLU A 188 6.37 1.99 -34.43
N GLN A 189 5.15 1.92 -34.97
CA GLN A 189 4.14 2.96 -34.75
C GLN A 189 3.71 3.03 -33.29
N ILE A 190 3.53 1.88 -32.62
CA ILE A 190 3.26 1.82 -31.18
C ILE A 190 4.43 2.45 -30.43
N TYR A 191 5.67 2.10 -30.79
CA TYR A 191 6.86 2.68 -30.15
C TYR A 191 6.86 4.21 -30.29
N ALA A 192 6.71 4.73 -31.49
CA ALA A 192 6.74 6.17 -31.76
C ALA A 192 5.64 6.94 -31.04
N ASN A 193 4.45 6.34 -30.86
CA ASN A 193 3.31 7.01 -30.25
C ASN A 193 3.23 6.86 -28.74
N SER A 194 4.02 5.99 -28.12
CA SER A 194 3.82 5.63 -26.72
C SER A 194 5.07 5.62 -25.85
N VAL A 195 6.25 5.70 -26.44
CA VAL A 195 7.48 5.67 -25.66
C VAL A 195 7.89 7.09 -25.29
N PHE A 196 7.49 7.47 -24.09
CA PHE A 196 7.88 8.71 -23.42
C PHE A 196 8.59 8.33 -22.12
N PRO A 197 9.92 8.27 -22.11
CA PRO A 197 10.69 7.72 -20.99
C PRO A 197 10.39 8.35 -19.63
N THR A 198 10.02 9.63 -19.60
CA THR A 198 9.61 10.36 -18.38
C THR A 198 8.22 9.96 -17.88
N GLN A 199 7.36 9.39 -18.73
CA GLN A 199 6.00 8.96 -18.37
C GLN A 199 5.91 7.48 -17.98
N GLY A 200 7.02 6.75 -18.11
CA GLY A 200 7.08 5.33 -17.79
C GLY A 200 6.39 4.43 -18.82
N THR A 201 5.81 3.33 -18.37
CA THR A 201 5.30 2.25 -19.26
C THR A 201 3.80 2.34 -19.57
N ARG A 202 3.03 3.14 -18.82
CA ARG A 202 1.56 3.22 -18.99
C ARG A 202 1.12 3.62 -20.39
N PRO A 203 1.75 4.60 -21.08
CA PRO A 203 1.38 4.97 -22.44
C PRO A 203 1.48 3.82 -23.42
N VAL A 204 2.44 2.89 -23.23
CA VAL A 204 2.61 1.72 -24.12
C VAL A 204 1.37 0.85 -24.11
N PHE A 205 0.86 0.48 -22.94
CA PHE A 205 -0.34 -0.36 -22.83
C PHE A 205 -1.59 0.35 -23.40
N SER A 206 -1.73 1.65 -23.13
CA SER A 206 -2.82 2.44 -23.69
C SER A 206 -2.77 2.52 -25.21
N SER A 207 -1.58 2.71 -25.81
CA SER A 207 -1.41 2.76 -27.26
C SER A 207 -1.66 1.40 -27.92
N VAL A 208 -1.18 0.31 -27.32
CA VAL A 208 -1.48 -1.05 -27.81
C VAL A 208 -2.99 -1.24 -27.86
N HIS A 209 -3.68 -0.97 -26.76
CA HIS A 209 -5.13 -1.08 -26.70
C HIS A 209 -5.82 -0.20 -27.75
N SER A 210 -5.47 1.09 -27.85
CA SER A 210 -6.11 2.03 -28.76
C SER A 210 -5.89 1.69 -30.22
N LEU A 211 -4.69 1.29 -30.62
CA LEU A 211 -4.36 0.95 -32.02
C LEU A 211 -4.94 -0.40 -32.44
N MET A 212 -5.07 -1.32 -31.51
CA MET A 212 -5.55 -2.67 -31.81
C MET A 212 -7.05 -2.85 -31.59
N SER A 213 -7.71 -1.95 -30.83
CA SER A 213 -9.15 -1.90 -30.68
C SER A 213 -9.84 -0.91 -31.62
N ALA A 214 -9.08 -0.17 -32.43
CA ALA A 214 -9.67 0.63 -33.52
C ALA A 214 -10.46 -0.29 -34.40
N PRO A 215 -11.67 0.11 -34.84
CA PRO A 215 -12.60 -0.79 -35.53
C PRO A 215 -11.95 -1.39 -36.76
N LEU A 216 -11.86 -2.69 -36.78
CA LEU A 216 -11.60 -3.53 -37.92
C LEU A 216 -12.86 -3.52 -38.80
#